data_e7ceadbc98accea6c1d4db5dd0165104
#
_entry.id   e7ceadbc98accea6c1d4db5dd0165104
#
_cell.length_a   1.000
_cell.length_b   1.000
_cell.length_c   1.000
_cell.angle_alpha   90.00
_cell.angle_beta   90.00
_cell.angle_gamma   90.00
#
_symmetry.space_group_name_H-M   'P 1'
#
loop_
_entity.id
_entity.type
_entity.pdbx_description
1 polymer ?
#
loop_
_entity_poly.entity_id
_entity_poly.type
_entity_poly.pdbx_seq_one_letter_code
_entity_poly.pdbx_strand_id
1 'polypeptide(L)'
;MACGHSANGKAYDGYQRGAATMALNGIAALMFDPIDQGERHQMRDEQGKPILWGTQAHNALGVGAMLLGNNVSQFMIHDAIRCLDYLETRPEIDADRLGMAGNSGGGTQTSLVMGIEDRLKAAAPSCYITDFEHWLAFLEQRGDVPGDAEQNVAGQIGAGLDHWGYLIMRAPMPVLVCSAEKDFFPIAGARQSVSVARTVF
;
A
#
# COMPACT_ATOMS: atom_id res chain seq x y z
N MET A 1 3.33 6.90 -7.28
CA MET A 1 2.83 5.50 -7.40
C MET A 1 3.60 4.62 -6.44
N ALA A 2 2.91 3.97 -5.51
CA ALA A 2 3.51 3.04 -4.56
C ALA A 2 3.70 1.66 -5.21
N CYS A 3 4.89 1.09 -5.04
CA CYS A 3 5.21 -0.23 -5.56
C CYS A 3 4.78 -1.33 -4.57
N GLY A 4 4.20 -2.41 -5.07
CA GLY A 4 3.99 -3.63 -4.30
C GLY A 4 5.26 -4.50 -4.32
N HIS A 5 5.13 -5.74 -3.84
CA HIS A 5 6.27 -6.63 -3.70
C HIS A 5 6.95 -6.94 -5.02
N SER A 6 8.22 -6.56 -5.10
CA SER A 6 9.09 -6.87 -6.22
C SER A 6 10.56 -6.83 -5.76
N ALA A 7 11.34 -7.85 -6.09
CA ALA A 7 12.74 -7.93 -5.70
C ALA A 7 13.57 -6.75 -6.25
N ASN A 8 13.23 -6.27 -7.44
CA ASN A 8 13.85 -5.11 -8.08
C ASN A 8 13.09 -3.79 -7.86
N GLY A 9 12.11 -3.78 -6.93
CA GLY A 9 11.39 -2.58 -6.51
C GLY A 9 10.78 -1.80 -7.69
N LYS A 10 10.98 -0.49 -7.69
CA LYS A 10 10.51 0.43 -8.75
C LYS A 10 11.01 0.08 -10.15
N ALA A 11 12.11 -0.67 -10.27
CA ALA A 11 12.65 -1.12 -11.56
C ALA A 11 11.88 -2.30 -12.15
N TYR A 12 10.84 -2.82 -11.47
CA TYR A 12 9.96 -3.85 -12.03
C TYR A 12 9.24 -3.31 -13.28
N ASP A 13 9.28 -4.09 -14.35
CA ASP A 13 8.78 -3.69 -15.67
C ASP A 13 7.30 -3.23 -15.64
N GLY A 14 6.45 -3.88 -14.85
CA GLY A 14 5.05 -3.49 -14.67
C GLY A 14 4.89 -2.09 -14.09
N TYR A 15 5.71 -1.70 -13.13
CA TYR A 15 5.68 -0.36 -12.54
C TYR A 15 6.23 0.69 -13.50
N GLN A 16 7.32 0.36 -14.21
CA GLN A 16 7.89 1.24 -15.24
C GLN A 16 6.88 1.52 -16.35
N ARG A 17 6.18 0.49 -16.83
CA ARG A 17 5.10 0.65 -17.83
C ARG A 17 3.93 1.48 -17.30
N GLY A 18 3.53 1.26 -16.05
CA GLY A 18 2.48 2.05 -15.41
C GLY A 18 2.83 3.52 -15.36
N ALA A 19 4.04 3.85 -14.90
CA ALA A 19 4.53 5.23 -14.86
C ALA A 19 4.65 5.86 -16.25
N ALA A 20 5.16 5.12 -17.23
CA ALA A 20 5.23 5.58 -18.60
C ALA A 20 3.83 5.84 -19.19
N THR A 21 2.85 4.98 -18.89
CA THR A 21 1.46 5.18 -19.31
C THR A 21 0.88 6.45 -18.69
N MET A 22 1.12 6.72 -17.40
CA MET A 22 0.72 7.97 -16.75
C MET A 22 1.34 9.17 -17.45
N ALA A 23 2.65 9.13 -17.73
CA ALA A 23 3.37 10.21 -18.39
C ALA A 23 2.85 10.49 -19.80
N LEU A 24 2.53 9.45 -20.58
CA LEU A 24 1.92 9.59 -21.91
C LEU A 24 0.52 10.22 -21.86
N ASN A 25 -0.13 10.20 -20.70
CA ASN A 25 -1.43 10.85 -20.46
C ASN A 25 -1.30 12.18 -19.69
N GLY A 26 -0.11 12.78 -19.63
CA GLY A 26 0.12 14.08 -19.01
C GLY A 26 0.15 14.06 -17.48
N ILE A 27 0.35 12.89 -16.86
CA ILE A 27 0.43 12.74 -15.40
C ILE A 27 1.87 12.41 -15.03
N ALA A 28 2.54 13.26 -14.27
CA ALA A 28 3.85 12.96 -13.72
C ALA A 28 3.74 11.82 -12.69
N ALA A 29 4.67 10.88 -12.72
CA ALA A 29 4.69 9.73 -11.81
C ALA A 29 6.01 9.67 -11.04
N LEU A 30 5.94 9.83 -9.71
CA LEU A 30 7.03 9.51 -8.81
C LEU A 30 6.85 8.08 -8.30
N MET A 31 7.91 7.28 -8.39
CA MET A 31 7.97 5.93 -7.80
C MET A 31 9.13 5.85 -6.82
N PHE A 32 8.93 5.12 -5.75
CA PHE A 32 9.97 4.84 -4.76
C PHE A 32 9.96 3.35 -4.39
N ASP A 33 11.10 2.87 -3.92
CA ASP A 33 11.20 1.51 -3.42
C ASP A 33 10.62 1.44 -2.01
N PRO A 34 9.69 0.53 -1.73
CA PRO A 34 9.31 0.21 -0.37
C PRO A 34 10.51 -0.31 0.43
N ILE A 35 10.44 -0.23 1.75
CA ILE A 35 11.45 -0.81 2.62
C ILE A 35 11.67 -2.30 2.27
N ASP A 36 12.92 -2.74 2.28
CA ASP A 36 13.36 -4.11 1.92
C ASP A 36 13.05 -4.58 0.49
N GLN A 37 12.93 -3.62 -0.44
CA GLN A 37 12.81 -3.91 -1.86
C GLN A 37 13.74 -2.99 -2.68
N GLY A 38 14.12 -3.44 -3.86
CA GLY A 38 14.96 -2.66 -4.79
C GLY A 38 16.27 -2.20 -4.16
N GLU A 39 16.45 -0.89 -4.02
CA GLU A 39 17.66 -0.30 -3.44
C GLU A 39 17.62 -0.22 -1.90
N ARG A 40 16.48 -0.52 -1.25
CA ARG A 40 16.24 -0.23 0.16
C ARG A 40 16.30 -1.46 1.08
N HIS A 41 17.12 -2.46 0.73
CA HIS A 41 17.35 -3.61 1.61
C HIS A 41 18.06 -3.22 2.91
N GLN A 42 17.42 -3.52 4.04
CA GLN A 42 17.92 -3.21 5.37
C GLN A 42 18.89 -4.27 5.89
N MET A 43 18.59 -5.53 5.60
CA MET A 43 19.40 -6.66 6.07
C MET A 43 20.30 -7.16 4.95
N ARG A 44 21.63 -7.05 5.18
CA ARG A 44 22.65 -7.43 4.21
C ARG A 44 23.72 -8.31 4.87
N ASP A 45 24.30 -9.21 4.11
CA ASP A 45 25.46 -9.98 4.54
C ASP A 45 26.75 -9.13 4.51
N GLU A 46 27.87 -9.75 4.91
CA GLU A 46 29.19 -9.10 4.93
C GLU A 46 29.65 -8.62 3.54
N GLN A 47 29.11 -9.19 2.46
CA GLN A 47 29.38 -8.83 1.09
C GLN A 47 28.41 -7.75 0.56
N GLY A 48 27.48 -7.29 1.40
CA GLY A 48 26.47 -6.28 1.06
C GLY A 48 25.28 -6.83 0.26
N LYS A 49 25.14 -8.15 0.14
CA LYS A 49 24.01 -8.78 -0.55
C LYS A 49 22.81 -8.88 0.37
N PRO A 50 21.58 -8.61 -0.12
CA PRO A 50 20.37 -8.79 0.67
C PRO A 50 20.22 -10.23 1.21
N ILE A 51 19.96 -10.37 2.51
CA ILE A 51 19.70 -11.64 3.16
C ILE A 51 18.21 -12.00 3.06
N LEU A 52 17.35 -11.00 3.27
CA LEU A 52 15.91 -11.11 3.18
C LEU A 52 15.37 -9.98 2.29
N TRP A 53 14.18 -10.18 1.75
CA TRP A 53 13.46 -9.14 1.00
C TRP A 53 11.94 -9.33 1.11
N GLY A 54 11.18 -8.26 0.80
CA GLY A 54 9.71 -8.29 0.76
C GLY A 54 9.12 -8.82 2.08
N THR A 55 8.10 -9.67 2.00
CA THR A 55 7.36 -10.20 3.16
C THR A 55 8.26 -10.78 4.25
N GLN A 56 9.31 -11.52 3.90
CA GLN A 56 10.21 -12.09 4.90
C GLN A 56 10.97 -11.01 5.68
N ALA A 57 11.44 -9.99 4.99
CA ALA A 57 12.12 -8.85 5.60
C ALA A 57 11.14 -7.99 6.40
N HIS A 58 9.94 -7.73 5.88
CA HIS A 58 8.89 -7.02 6.61
C HIS A 58 8.53 -7.71 7.93
N ASN A 59 8.43 -9.04 7.94
CA ASN A 59 8.13 -9.80 9.14
C ASN A 59 9.28 -9.73 10.15
N ALA A 60 10.52 -9.81 9.70
CA ALA A 60 11.68 -9.69 10.57
C ALA A 60 11.78 -8.29 11.20
N LEU A 61 11.57 -7.23 10.42
CA LEU A 61 11.49 -5.85 10.91
C LEU A 61 10.26 -5.63 11.80
N GLY A 62 9.14 -6.26 11.45
CA GLY A 62 7.87 -6.15 12.17
C GLY A 62 7.97 -6.60 13.62
N VAL A 63 8.72 -7.68 13.89
CA VAL A 63 8.98 -8.14 15.27
C VAL A 63 9.66 -7.03 16.08
N GLY A 64 10.72 -6.43 15.55
CA GLY A 64 11.42 -5.33 16.20
C GLY A 64 10.56 -4.09 16.39
N ALA A 65 9.77 -3.74 15.36
CA ALA A 65 8.87 -2.60 15.41
C ALA A 65 7.78 -2.78 16.48
N MET A 66 7.17 -3.97 16.58
CA MET A 66 6.15 -4.28 17.59
C MET A 66 6.69 -4.17 19.03
N LEU A 67 7.91 -4.61 19.27
CA LEU A 67 8.56 -4.47 20.59
C LEU A 67 8.76 -3.01 21.01
N LEU A 68 8.81 -2.11 20.04
CA LEU A 68 8.93 -0.66 20.24
C LEU A 68 7.56 0.06 20.18
N GLY A 69 6.44 -0.67 20.11
CA GLY A 69 5.11 -0.09 19.99
C GLY A 69 4.78 0.47 18.59
N ASN A 70 5.51 0.03 17.58
CA ASN A 70 5.37 0.47 16.18
C ASN A 70 4.96 -0.70 15.26
N ASN A 71 4.85 -0.43 13.98
CA ASN A 71 4.66 -1.43 12.93
C ASN A 71 5.40 -1.01 11.64
N VAL A 72 5.59 -1.96 10.72
CA VAL A 72 6.33 -1.70 9.46
C VAL A 72 5.60 -0.69 8.57
N SER A 73 4.27 -0.74 8.53
CA SER A 73 3.47 0.19 7.73
C SER A 73 3.68 1.66 8.12
N GLN A 74 4.02 1.95 9.38
CA GLN A 74 4.33 3.31 9.82
C GLN A 74 5.53 3.90 9.07
N PHE A 75 6.58 3.12 8.86
CA PHE A 75 7.75 3.56 8.10
C PHE A 75 7.41 3.76 6.63
N MET A 76 6.60 2.88 6.05
CA MET A 76 6.15 2.99 4.65
C MET A 76 5.24 4.20 4.42
N ILE A 77 4.33 4.47 5.36
CA ILE A 77 3.48 5.67 5.36
C ILE A 77 4.35 6.93 5.43
N HIS A 78 5.33 6.96 6.34
CA HIS A 78 6.27 8.07 6.46
C HIS A 78 7.00 8.33 5.14
N ASP A 79 7.51 7.28 4.49
CA ASP A 79 8.21 7.40 3.20
C ASP A 79 7.30 7.97 2.11
N ALA A 80 6.06 7.50 2.04
CA ALA A 80 5.08 8.01 1.08
C ALA A 80 4.77 9.49 1.31
N ILE A 81 4.62 9.91 2.57
CA ILE A 81 4.43 11.32 2.94
C ILE A 81 5.65 12.15 2.52
N ARG A 82 6.88 11.66 2.75
CA ARG A 82 8.11 12.35 2.29
C ARG A 82 8.19 12.46 0.77
N CYS A 83 7.66 11.47 0.04
CA CYS A 83 7.53 11.57 -1.42
C CYS A 83 6.58 12.69 -1.85
N LEU A 84 5.49 12.91 -1.12
CA LEU A 84 4.59 14.05 -1.38
C LEU A 84 5.27 15.38 -1.10
N ASP A 85 6.01 15.49 0.01
CA ASP A 85 6.79 16.69 0.30
C ASP A 85 7.80 17.00 -0.81
N TYR A 86 8.47 15.98 -1.34
CA TYR A 86 9.36 16.15 -2.48
C TYR A 86 8.62 16.66 -3.73
N LEU A 87 7.44 16.09 -4.03
CA LEU A 87 6.65 16.55 -5.18
C LEU A 87 6.26 18.02 -5.07
N GLU A 88 5.92 18.51 -3.88
CA GLU A 88 5.59 19.92 -3.64
C GLU A 88 6.79 20.87 -3.88
N THR A 89 8.01 20.38 -3.82
CA THR A 89 9.21 21.19 -4.13
C THR A 89 9.49 21.31 -5.63
N ARG A 90 8.76 20.56 -6.47
CA ARG A 90 9.03 20.47 -7.91
C ARG A 90 8.18 21.49 -8.66
N PRO A 91 8.79 22.44 -9.39
CA PRO A 91 8.06 23.51 -10.08
C PRO A 91 7.19 23.00 -11.25
N GLU A 92 7.47 21.81 -11.77
CA GLU A 92 6.70 21.15 -12.82
C GLU A 92 5.46 20.40 -12.31
N ILE A 93 5.29 20.31 -10.98
CA ILE A 93 4.18 19.58 -10.35
C ILE A 93 3.14 20.55 -9.81
N ASP A 94 1.89 20.26 -10.09
CA ASP A 94 0.74 20.93 -9.51
C ASP A 94 0.42 20.30 -8.14
N ALA A 95 0.81 20.96 -7.06
CA ALA A 95 0.63 20.48 -5.69
C ALA A 95 -0.86 20.34 -5.28
N ASP A 96 -1.77 21.02 -5.95
CA ASP A 96 -3.21 20.92 -5.71
C ASP A 96 -3.86 19.73 -6.42
N ARG A 97 -3.10 18.96 -7.19
CA ARG A 97 -3.58 17.78 -7.95
C ARG A 97 -2.76 16.52 -7.72
N LEU A 98 -2.36 16.31 -6.47
CA LEU A 98 -1.64 15.11 -6.09
C LEU A 98 -2.59 13.92 -5.95
N GLY A 99 -2.19 12.77 -6.44
CA GLY A 99 -2.91 11.50 -6.31
C GLY A 99 -1.98 10.36 -5.96
N MET A 100 -2.54 9.28 -5.42
CA MET A 100 -1.77 8.09 -5.08
C MET A 100 -2.41 6.83 -5.67
N ALA A 101 -1.59 5.98 -6.27
CA ALA A 101 -2.01 4.67 -6.77
C ALA A 101 -0.94 3.63 -6.47
N GLY A 102 -1.36 2.38 -6.32
CA GLY A 102 -0.44 1.28 -6.10
C GLY A 102 -1.13 -0.07 -6.13
N ASN A 103 -0.37 -1.12 -6.44
CA ASN A 103 -0.88 -2.48 -6.54
C ASN A 103 -0.31 -3.38 -5.44
N SER A 104 -1.11 -4.30 -4.91
CA SER A 104 -0.73 -5.25 -3.85
C SER A 104 -0.20 -4.51 -2.61
N GLY A 105 1.02 -4.70 -2.14
CA GLY A 105 1.64 -3.88 -1.09
C GLY A 105 1.60 -2.38 -1.38
N GLY A 106 1.68 -1.97 -2.66
CA GLY A 106 1.42 -0.58 -3.07
C GLY A 106 -0.04 -0.16 -2.89
N GLY A 107 -0.98 -1.08 -3.04
CA GLY A 107 -2.40 -0.90 -2.71
C GLY A 107 -2.60 -0.72 -1.20
N THR A 108 -1.88 -1.50 -0.38
CA THR A 108 -1.82 -1.33 1.07
C THR A 108 -1.37 0.08 1.44
N GLN A 109 -0.21 0.50 0.94
CA GLN A 109 0.33 1.84 1.19
C GLN A 109 -0.64 2.94 0.75
N THR A 110 -1.24 2.78 -0.44
CA THR A 110 -2.24 3.74 -0.96
C THR A 110 -3.44 3.85 -0.02
N SER A 111 -3.95 2.72 0.48
CA SER A 111 -5.10 2.69 1.39
C SER A 111 -4.80 3.35 2.74
N LEU A 112 -3.64 3.07 3.31
CA LEU A 112 -3.22 3.64 4.58
C LEU A 112 -2.95 5.14 4.48
N VAL A 113 -2.22 5.56 3.43
CA VAL A 113 -1.84 6.97 3.25
C VAL A 113 -3.05 7.82 2.88
N MET A 114 -3.95 7.36 1.99
CA MET A 114 -5.12 8.14 1.63
C MET A 114 -6.03 8.44 2.81
N GLY A 115 -6.06 7.57 3.82
CA GLY A 115 -6.88 7.77 5.02
C GLY A 115 -6.43 8.91 5.93
N ILE A 116 -5.17 9.33 5.83
CA ILE A 116 -4.56 10.29 6.76
C ILE A 116 -3.88 11.50 6.10
N GLU A 117 -3.73 11.51 4.76
CA GLU A 117 -2.97 12.53 4.04
C GLU A 117 -3.89 13.41 3.17
N ASP A 118 -4.19 14.59 3.65
CA ASP A 118 -5.18 15.51 3.06
C ASP A 118 -4.76 16.16 1.74
N ARG A 119 -3.46 16.14 1.43
CA ARG A 119 -2.94 16.65 0.14
C ARG A 119 -3.37 15.80 -1.05
N LEU A 120 -3.68 14.53 -0.83
CA LEU A 120 -4.18 13.67 -1.89
C LEU A 120 -5.58 14.10 -2.32
N LYS A 121 -5.80 14.24 -3.63
CA LYS A 121 -7.08 14.61 -4.25
C LYS A 121 -7.76 13.44 -4.93
N ALA A 122 -7.05 12.34 -5.15
CA ALA A 122 -7.58 11.08 -5.65
C ALA A 122 -6.71 9.91 -5.20
N ALA A 123 -7.29 8.73 -5.05
CA ALA A 123 -6.54 7.52 -4.74
C ALA A 123 -7.05 6.32 -5.54
N ALA A 124 -6.13 5.40 -5.89
CA ALA A 124 -6.47 4.17 -6.60
C ALA A 124 -5.74 2.96 -5.99
N PRO A 125 -6.20 2.43 -4.84
CA PRO A 125 -5.68 1.19 -4.30
C PRO A 125 -6.09 0.01 -5.18
N SER A 126 -5.11 -0.80 -5.57
CA SER A 126 -5.30 -1.97 -6.43
C SER A 126 -4.87 -3.24 -5.70
N CYS A 127 -5.70 -4.29 -5.78
CA CYS A 127 -5.41 -5.63 -5.26
C CYS A 127 -4.98 -5.61 -3.77
N TYR A 128 -5.75 -4.94 -2.93
CA TYR A 128 -5.61 -4.91 -1.47
C TYR A 128 -6.95 -4.80 -0.74
N ILE A 129 -7.83 -3.89 -1.17
CA ILE A 129 -9.12 -3.72 -0.49
C ILE A 129 -9.93 -5.01 -0.57
N THR A 130 -10.29 -5.52 0.60
CA THR A 130 -11.22 -6.63 0.85
C THR A 130 -11.95 -6.28 2.15
N ASP A 131 -12.34 -7.26 2.97
CA ASP A 131 -12.63 -7.12 4.39
C ASP A 131 -12.00 -8.28 5.17
N PHE A 132 -11.85 -8.14 6.48
CA PHE A 132 -11.21 -9.17 7.29
C PHE A 132 -12.04 -10.46 7.36
N GLU A 133 -13.36 -10.39 7.34
CA GLU A 133 -14.22 -11.58 7.38
C GLU A 133 -13.94 -12.49 6.19
N HIS A 134 -14.04 -11.97 4.96
CA HIS A 134 -13.80 -12.74 3.75
C HIS A 134 -12.32 -13.12 3.61
N TRP A 135 -11.40 -12.24 3.99
CA TRP A 135 -9.97 -12.52 3.85
C TRP A 135 -9.50 -13.62 4.79
N LEU A 136 -9.88 -13.58 6.06
CA LEU A 136 -9.51 -14.61 7.04
C LEU A 136 -10.15 -15.95 6.70
N ALA A 137 -11.43 -15.97 6.28
CA ALA A 137 -12.10 -17.19 5.81
C ALA A 137 -11.41 -17.80 4.57
N PHE A 138 -10.96 -16.96 3.65
CA PHE A 138 -10.22 -17.40 2.46
C PHE A 138 -8.86 -18.01 2.83
N LEU A 139 -8.13 -17.39 3.74
CA LEU A 139 -6.85 -17.88 4.21
C LEU A 139 -7.00 -19.21 4.99
N GLU A 140 -8.01 -19.30 5.85
CA GLU A 140 -8.31 -20.53 6.60
C GLU A 140 -8.57 -21.72 5.66
N GLN A 141 -9.39 -21.53 4.61
CA GLN A 141 -9.64 -22.57 3.62
C GLN A 141 -8.39 -23.07 2.90
N ARG A 142 -7.34 -22.26 2.84
CA ARG A 142 -6.06 -22.59 2.21
C ARG A 142 -5.00 -23.11 3.20
N GLY A 143 -5.30 -23.06 4.49
CA GLY A 143 -4.32 -23.33 5.53
C GLY A 143 -3.23 -22.24 5.61
N ASP A 144 -3.53 -21.04 5.14
CA ASP A 144 -2.65 -19.87 5.13
C ASP A 144 -2.95 -18.94 6.33
N VAL A 145 -2.04 -18.01 6.57
CA VAL A 145 -2.20 -16.93 7.57
C VAL A 145 -1.88 -15.58 6.94
N PRO A 146 -2.42 -14.46 7.48
CA PRO A 146 -2.02 -13.12 7.07
C PRO A 146 -0.53 -12.91 7.35
N GLY A 147 0.30 -13.07 6.33
CA GLY A 147 1.74 -13.28 6.51
C GLY A 147 2.64 -12.06 6.34
N ASP A 148 2.10 -10.84 6.13
CA ASP A 148 2.94 -9.67 5.87
C ASP A 148 2.73 -8.57 6.92
N ALA A 149 3.81 -8.20 7.62
CA ALA A 149 3.77 -7.16 8.66
C ALA A 149 3.46 -5.76 8.11
N GLU A 150 3.62 -5.50 6.80
CA GLU A 150 3.17 -4.24 6.20
C GLU A 150 1.65 -4.13 6.14
N GLN A 151 0.95 -5.26 6.06
CA GLN A 151 -0.49 -5.35 5.86
C GLN A 151 -1.25 -5.62 7.16
N ASN A 152 -0.54 -6.03 8.20
CA ASN A 152 -1.10 -6.40 9.49
C ASN A 152 -0.78 -5.33 10.55
N VAL A 153 -1.57 -4.26 10.55
CA VAL A 153 -1.40 -3.19 11.53
C VAL A 153 -1.87 -3.68 12.90
N ALA A 154 -0.96 -3.73 13.86
CA ALA A 154 -1.25 -4.20 15.21
C ALA A 154 -2.40 -3.40 15.85
N GLY A 155 -3.39 -4.12 16.38
CA GLY A 155 -4.57 -3.52 17.03
C GLY A 155 -5.68 -3.06 16.08
N GLN A 156 -5.52 -3.14 14.76
CA GLN A 156 -6.49 -2.66 13.78
C GLN A 156 -7.88 -3.29 13.98
N ILE A 157 -7.96 -4.62 14.03
CA ILE A 157 -9.22 -5.34 14.23
C ILE A 157 -9.82 -5.01 15.60
N GLY A 158 -8.99 -4.96 16.65
CA GLY A 158 -9.42 -4.60 18.00
C GLY A 158 -9.97 -3.17 18.11
N ALA A 159 -9.52 -2.26 17.25
CA ALA A 159 -10.04 -0.91 17.13
C ALA A 159 -11.31 -0.81 16.26
N GLY A 160 -11.78 -1.93 15.69
CA GLY A 160 -12.94 -1.95 14.80
C GLY A 160 -12.70 -1.37 13.42
N LEU A 161 -11.43 -1.23 13.02
CA LEU A 161 -11.05 -0.70 11.71
C LEU A 161 -10.84 -1.85 10.72
N ASP A 162 -11.73 -1.97 9.75
CA ASP A 162 -11.63 -2.86 8.61
C ASP A 162 -11.23 -2.08 7.33
N HIS A 163 -11.02 -2.76 6.21
CA HIS A 163 -10.58 -2.13 4.96
C HIS A 163 -11.57 -1.09 4.42
N TRP A 164 -12.88 -1.26 4.64
CA TRP A 164 -13.88 -0.24 4.33
C TRP A 164 -13.64 1.07 5.12
N GLY A 165 -13.05 0.98 6.30
CA GLY A 165 -12.72 2.15 7.12
C GLY A 165 -11.77 3.11 6.42
N TYR A 166 -10.76 2.60 5.71
CA TYR A 166 -9.85 3.45 4.93
C TYR A 166 -10.57 4.24 3.83
N LEU A 167 -11.58 3.62 3.20
CA LEU A 167 -12.41 4.29 2.20
C LEU A 167 -13.25 5.40 2.86
N ILE A 168 -13.93 5.09 3.96
CA ILE A 168 -14.79 6.03 4.69
C ILE A 168 -13.98 7.23 5.22
N MET A 169 -12.81 7.00 5.78
CA MET A 169 -11.93 8.06 6.28
C MET A 169 -11.61 9.10 5.20
N ARG A 170 -11.74 8.72 3.94
CA ARG A 170 -11.38 9.58 2.82
C ARG A 170 -12.56 10.22 2.09
N ALA A 171 -13.78 9.90 2.47
CA ALA A 171 -14.95 10.57 1.89
C ALA A 171 -14.88 12.10 2.11
N PRO A 172 -15.26 12.92 1.14
CA PRO A 172 -15.79 12.60 -0.19
C PRO A 172 -14.74 12.58 -1.32
N MET A 173 -13.45 12.39 -1.01
CA MET A 173 -12.40 12.33 -2.04
C MET A 173 -12.62 11.14 -3.00
N PRO A 174 -12.44 11.32 -4.32
CA PRO A 174 -12.56 10.22 -5.27
C PRO A 174 -11.60 9.08 -4.99
N VAL A 175 -12.13 7.86 -4.87
CA VAL A 175 -11.35 6.63 -4.71
C VAL A 175 -11.78 5.61 -5.74
N LEU A 176 -10.82 5.08 -6.50
CA LEU A 176 -11.00 3.99 -7.43
C LEU A 176 -10.47 2.68 -6.83
N VAL A 177 -11.33 1.83 -6.31
CA VAL A 177 -10.94 0.50 -5.84
C VAL A 177 -10.79 -0.45 -7.03
N CYS A 178 -9.57 -0.92 -7.27
CA CYS A 178 -9.25 -1.90 -8.30
C CYS A 178 -9.06 -3.28 -7.66
N SER A 179 -9.81 -4.29 -8.11
CA SER A 179 -9.72 -5.66 -7.59
C SER A 179 -9.81 -6.66 -8.73
N ALA A 180 -9.14 -7.80 -8.60
CA ALA A 180 -9.22 -8.90 -9.52
C ALA A 180 -10.15 -10.00 -8.99
N GLU A 181 -10.80 -10.75 -9.88
CA GLU A 181 -11.69 -11.87 -9.48
C GLU A 181 -10.92 -13.03 -8.87
N LYS A 182 -9.68 -13.24 -9.31
CA LYS A 182 -8.76 -14.26 -8.79
C LYS A 182 -7.56 -13.56 -8.17
N ASP A 183 -7.65 -13.29 -6.88
CA ASP A 183 -6.65 -12.54 -6.12
C ASP A 183 -6.43 -13.23 -4.77
N PHE A 184 -5.33 -12.86 -4.12
CA PHE A 184 -5.07 -13.14 -2.71
C PHE A 184 -6.06 -12.40 -1.79
N PHE A 185 -6.56 -11.25 -2.22
CA PHE A 185 -7.59 -10.47 -1.54
C PHE A 185 -8.96 -10.73 -2.19
N PRO A 186 -9.87 -11.47 -1.51
CA PRO A 186 -11.13 -11.91 -2.12
C PRO A 186 -12.00 -10.77 -2.64
N ILE A 187 -12.45 -10.89 -3.89
CA ILE A 187 -13.34 -9.91 -4.54
C ILE A 187 -14.67 -9.71 -3.78
N ALA A 188 -15.15 -10.74 -3.07
CA ALA A 188 -16.37 -10.65 -2.27
C ALA A 188 -16.21 -9.59 -1.16
N GLY A 189 -15.11 -9.63 -0.42
CA GLY A 189 -14.80 -8.62 0.59
C GLY A 189 -14.56 -7.23 0.01
N ALA A 190 -13.95 -7.13 -1.18
CA ALA A 190 -13.82 -5.85 -1.87
C ALA A 190 -15.20 -5.23 -2.21
N ARG A 191 -16.12 -6.03 -2.72
CA ARG A 191 -17.50 -5.60 -3.01
C ARG A 191 -18.22 -5.16 -1.73
N GLN A 192 -18.06 -5.91 -0.63
CA GLN A 192 -18.64 -5.57 0.66
C GLN A 192 -18.09 -4.26 1.18
N SER A 193 -16.76 -4.09 1.20
CA SER A 193 -16.10 -2.85 1.65
C SER A 193 -16.54 -1.63 0.85
N VAL A 194 -16.63 -1.75 -0.48
CA VAL A 194 -17.14 -0.67 -1.33
C VAL A 194 -18.61 -0.39 -1.05
N SER A 195 -19.44 -1.42 -0.82
CA SER A 195 -20.86 -1.25 -0.48
C SER A 195 -21.04 -0.48 0.81
N VAL A 196 -20.28 -0.81 1.84
CA VAL A 196 -20.29 -0.09 3.14
C VAL A 196 -19.84 1.36 2.93
N ALA A 197 -18.69 1.58 2.26
CA ALA A 197 -18.16 2.91 2.05
C ALA A 197 -19.09 3.84 1.28
N ARG A 198 -19.82 3.32 0.28
CA ARG A 198 -20.80 4.10 -0.51
C ARG A 198 -21.92 4.75 0.31
N THR A 199 -22.14 4.29 1.53
CA THR A 199 -23.15 4.92 2.41
C THR A 199 -22.70 6.30 2.92
N VAL A 200 -21.42 6.63 2.77
CA VAL A 200 -20.81 7.90 3.24
C VAL A 200 -20.42 8.82 2.09
N PHE A 201 -20.23 8.26 0.87
CA PHE A 201 -19.94 9.02 -0.35
C PHE A 201 -21.22 9.52 -1.00
#